data_abc2ecd3f3a50661bd0f33fdbe6c5677
#
_entry.id   abc2ecd3f3a50661bd0f33fdbe6c5677
#
_cell.length_a   1.000
_cell.length_b   1.000
_cell.length_c   1.000
_cell.angle_alpha   90.00
_cell.angle_beta   90.00
_cell.angle_gamma   90.00
#
_symmetry.space_group_name_H-M   'P 1'
#
loop_
_entity.id
_entity.type
_entity.pdbx_description
1 polymer ?
#
loop_
_entity_poly.entity_id
_entity_poly.type
_entity_poly.pdbx_seq_one_letter_code
_entity_poly.pdbx_strand_id
1 'polypeptide(L)'
;MKKEYIFALILAILCFLGGNYYSTYNHKEQTLFVYKGTATERENTDLLQGINYSDSAKSGNIESIFEKGIIPDAETACKVAIPIIKAVYGEQQLKSELPLQITLINNKYWTIEGTLHTSKGGVVFMTMNKNNGCVLSLMHSE
;
A
#
# COMPACT_ATOMS: atom_id res chain seq x y z
N MET A 1 40.46 -22.26 -36.13
CA MET A 1 39.72 -22.67 -34.87
C MET A 1 39.77 -21.65 -33.75
N LYS A 2 40.89 -21.02 -33.41
CA LYS A 2 40.97 -20.11 -32.27
C LYS A 2 40.13 -18.79 -32.39
N LYS A 3 39.91 -18.27 -33.60
CA LYS A 3 39.17 -17.02 -33.83
C LYS A 3 37.66 -17.17 -33.61
N GLU A 4 37.09 -18.31 -33.92
CA GLU A 4 35.65 -18.55 -33.77
C GLU A 4 35.22 -18.66 -32.29
N TYR A 5 36.07 -19.26 -31.48
CA TYR A 5 35.82 -19.36 -30.01
C TYR A 5 35.89 -18.01 -29.34
N ILE A 6 36.80 -17.12 -29.77
CA ILE A 6 36.91 -15.75 -29.24
C ILE A 6 35.66 -14.95 -29.60
N PHE A 7 35.15 -15.07 -30.83
CA PHE A 7 33.94 -14.38 -31.25
C PHE A 7 32.68 -14.86 -30.48
N ALA A 8 32.55 -16.19 -30.29
CA ALA A 8 31.46 -16.75 -29.51
C ALA A 8 31.52 -16.32 -28.04
N LEU A 9 32.71 -16.22 -27.45
CA LEU A 9 32.89 -15.75 -26.07
C LEU A 9 32.49 -14.27 -25.90
N ILE A 10 32.90 -13.41 -26.86
CA ILE A 10 32.53 -12.00 -26.86
C ILE A 10 31.02 -11.82 -27.01
N LEU A 11 30.39 -12.60 -27.89
CA LEU A 11 28.94 -12.56 -28.07
C LEU A 11 28.19 -12.99 -26.82
N ALA A 12 28.66 -14.05 -26.13
CA ALA A 12 28.08 -14.51 -24.86
C ALA A 12 28.20 -13.46 -23.75
N ILE A 13 29.34 -12.77 -23.65
CA ILE A 13 29.55 -11.69 -22.67
C ILE A 13 28.64 -10.49 -22.99
N LEU A 14 28.48 -10.11 -24.27
CA LEU A 14 27.58 -9.04 -24.66
C LEU A 14 26.12 -9.37 -24.38
N CYS A 15 25.70 -10.62 -24.63
CA CYS A 15 24.35 -11.07 -24.26
C CYS A 15 24.11 -11.08 -22.75
N PHE A 16 25.12 -11.50 -21.97
CA PHE A 16 25.02 -11.51 -20.50
C PHE A 16 24.99 -10.10 -19.92
N LEU A 17 25.82 -9.19 -20.42
CA LEU A 17 25.83 -7.77 -20.02
C LEU A 17 24.56 -7.04 -20.48
N GLY A 18 24.09 -7.30 -21.71
CA GLY A 18 22.84 -6.77 -22.22
C GLY A 18 21.62 -7.26 -21.45
N GLY A 19 21.58 -8.56 -21.11
CA GLY A 19 20.50 -9.14 -20.32
C GLY A 19 20.44 -8.58 -18.90
N ASN A 20 21.58 -8.39 -18.25
CA ASN A 20 21.64 -7.76 -16.93
C ASN A 20 21.28 -6.25 -17.01
N TYR A 21 21.69 -5.54 -18.03
CA TYR A 21 21.35 -4.13 -18.24
C TYR A 21 19.85 -3.97 -18.47
N TYR A 22 19.21 -4.82 -19.29
CA TYR A 22 17.77 -4.82 -19.53
C TYR A 22 16.97 -5.17 -18.26
N SER A 23 17.45 -6.14 -17.47
CA SER A 23 16.81 -6.51 -16.20
C SER A 23 16.85 -5.37 -15.17
N THR A 24 17.94 -4.61 -15.12
CA THR A 24 18.09 -3.48 -14.18
C THR A 24 17.30 -2.25 -14.63
N TYR A 25 17.13 -2.05 -15.94
CA TYR A 25 16.43 -0.88 -16.48
C TYR A 25 14.90 -0.97 -16.38
N ASN A 26 14.34 -2.18 -16.30
CA ASN A 26 12.89 -2.40 -16.24
C ASN A 26 12.31 -2.55 -14.83
N HIS A 27 13.12 -2.50 -13.78
CA HIS A 27 12.61 -2.36 -12.42
C HIS A 27 12.31 -0.87 -12.15
N LYS A 28 11.22 -0.35 -12.73
CA LYS A 28 10.53 0.78 -12.12
C LYS A 28 10.02 0.26 -10.78
N GLU A 29 10.65 0.69 -9.69
CA GLU A 29 10.10 0.46 -8.36
C GLU A 29 8.67 0.98 -8.35
N GLN A 30 7.71 0.07 -8.25
CA GLN A 30 6.31 0.44 -8.18
C GLN A 30 6.10 1.14 -6.84
N THR A 31 5.68 2.40 -6.89
CA THR A 31 5.33 3.13 -5.67
C THR A 31 4.21 2.38 -4.95
N LEU A 32 4.47 1.93 -3.72
CA LEU A 32 3.50 1.15 -2.94
C LEU A 32 2.39 2.03 -2.37
N PHE A 33 2.74 3.23 -1.92
CA PHE A 33 1.76 4.16 -1.36
C PHE A 33 2.19 5.62 -1.53
N VAL A 34 1.21 6.51 -1.40
CA VAL A 34 1.40 7.96 -1.28
C VAL A 34 0.72 8.43 0.01
N TYR A 35 1.47 9.09 0.87
CA TYR A 35 0.91 9.72 2.06
C TYR A 35 0.25 11.06 1.70
N LYS A 36 -1.05 11.19 1.92
CA LYS A 36 -1.84 12.39 1.61
C LYS A 36 -1.85 13.45 2.71
N GLY A 37 -1.18 13.17 3.82
CA GLY A 37 -1.16 14.09 4.96
C GLY A 37 -2.19 13.76 6.02
N THR A 38 -2.43 14.73 6.90
CA THR A 38 -3.41 14.64 7.98
C THR A 38 -4.62 15.46 7.61
N ALA A 39 -5.81 14.91 7.79
CA ALA A 39 -7.06 15.58 7.53
C ALA A 39 -7.91 15.66 8.81
N THR A 40 -8.79 16.63 8.85
CA THR A 40 -9.80 16.75 9.89
C THR A 40 -11.11 16.08 9.45
N GLU A 41 -11.97 15.76 10.41
CA GLU A 41 -13.26 15.13 10.16
C GLU A 41 -14.14 15.92 9.17
N ARG A 42 -14.04 17.26 9.20
CA ARG A 42 -14.78 18.14 8.29
C ARG A 42 -14.36 18.05 6.82
N GLU A 43 -13.10 17.75 6.59
CA GLU A 43 -12.52 17.70 5.23
C GLU A 43 -12.74 16.34 4.56
N ASN A 44 -13.04 15.30 5.35
CA ASN A 44 -13.12 13.92 4.89
C ASN A 44 -14.37 13.18 5.39
N THR A 45 -15.49 13.88 5.55
CA THR A 45 -16.76 13.29 5.98
C THR A 45 -17.17 12.13 5.07
N ASP A 46 -16.87 12.22 3.77
CA ASP A 46 -17.21 11.18 2.80
C ASP A 46 -16.40 9.89 2.99
N LEU A 47 -15.13 10.01 3.41
CA LEU A 47 -14.26 8.86 3.69
C LEU A 47 -14.70 8.07 4.93
N LEU A 48 -15.50 8.67 5.79
CA LEU A 48 -15.96 8.10 7.05
C LEU A 48 -17.43 7.71 7.04
N GLN A 49 -18.14 7.95 5.93
CA GLN A 49 -19.55 7.57 5.78
C GLN A 49 -19.73 6.06 5.92
N GLY A 50 -20.61 5.66 6.83
CA GLY A 50 -20.95 4.27 7.06
C GLY A 50 -20.04 3.53 8.05
N ILE A 51 -18.99 4.18 8.57
CA ILE A 51 -18.18 3.60 9.64
C ILE A 51 -18.86 3.90 10.96
N ASN A 52 -19.45 2.86 11.57
CA ASN A 52 -19.97 2.98 12.92
C ASN A 52 -18.79 2.95 13.90
N TYR A 53 -18.32 4.14 14.31
CA TYR A 53 -17.28 4.31 15.33
C TYR A 53 -17.83 3.97 16.72
N SER A 54 -18.55 2.85 16.87
CA SER A 54 -18.91 2.42 18.20
C SER A 54 -17.62 2.22 18.98
N ASP A 55 -17.54 2.85 20.14
CA ASP A 55 -16.41 2.79 21.09
C ASP A 55 -16.08 1.37 21.61
N SER A 56 -16.62 0.35 20.98
CA SER A 56 -16.40 -1.05 21.30
C SER A 56 -14.98 -1.53 21.03
N ALA A 57 -14.18 -0.79 20.29
CA ALA A 57 -12.73 -0.93 20.31
C ALA A 57 -12.13 -0.24 21.56
N LYS A 58 -12.74 -0.39 22.71
CA LYS A 58 -12.08 -0.15 24.00
C LYS A 58 -11.03 -1.23 24.20
N SER A 59 -9.94 -1.13 23.45
CA SER A 59 -8.77 -1.91 23.77
C SER A 59 -8.23 -1.39 25.09
N GLY A 60 -8.31 -2.24 26.13
CA GLY A 60 -7.73 -1.87 27.41
C GLY A 60 -6.27 -1.44 27.22
N ASN A 61 -5.90 -0.34 27.84
CA ASN A 61 -4.53 0.12 28.15
C ASN A 61 -3.43 0.10 27.07
N ILE A 62 -3.69 -0.29 25.82
CA ILE A 62 -2.67 -0.23 24.77
C ILE A 62 -2.30 1.24 24.50
N GLU A 63 -3.22 2.17 24.59
CA GLU A 63 -2.98 3.60 24.43
C GLU A 63 -1.95 4.16 25.43
N SER A 64 -1.85 3.56 26.61
CA SER A 64 -0.88 3.97 27.65
C SER A 64 0.52 3.41 27.44
N ILE A 65 0.67 2.33 26.65
CA ILE A 65 1.95 1.66 26.40
C ILE A 65 2.68 2.28 25.21
N PHE A 66 1.93 2.74 24.19
CA PHE A 66 2.48 3.29 22.96
C PHE A 66 2.03 4.74 22.74
N GLU A 67 2.89 5.69 23.08
CA GLU A 67 2.62 7.13 22.92
C GLU A 67 2.16 7.52 21.50
N LYS A 68 2.66 6.81 20.47
CA LYS A 68 2.33 7.05 19.06
C LYS A 68 1.29 6.08 18.50
N GLY A 69 0.76 5.16 19.31
CA GLY A 69 -0.05 4.03 18.86
C GLY A 69 0.80 2.91 18.24
N ILE A 70 0.18 1.75 17.98
CA ILE A 70 0.87 0.59 17.37
C ILE A 70 1.04 0.73 15.86
N ILE A 71 0.30 1.66 15.23
CA ILE A 71 0.46 2.06 13.81
C ILE A 71 0.93 3.52 13.77
N PRO A 72 2.21 3.80 14.07
CA PRO A 72 2.67 5.16 14.32
C PRO A 72 2.71 6.06 13.07
N ASP A 73 2.88 5.48 11.90
CA ASP A 73 3.13 6.19 10.64
C ASP A 73 2.48 5.50 9.42
N ALA A 74 2.47 6.21 8.29
CA ALA A 74 1.86 5.76 7.05
C ALA A 74 2.55 4.52 6.45
N GLU A 75 3.86 4.37 6.64
CA GLU A 75 4.59 3.19 6.16
C GLU A 75 4.15 1.94 6.90
N THR A 76 4.01 2.03 8.22
CA THR A 76 3.47 0.95 9.05
C THR A 76 2.03 0.63 8.68
N ALA A 77 1.18 1.65 8.47
CA ALA A 77 -0.20 1.48 8.01
C ALA A 77 -0.25 0.72 6.66
N CYS A 78 0.60 1.10 5.70
CA CYS A 78 0.72 0.41 4.42
C CYS A 78 1.13 -1.06 4.59
N LYS A 79 2.17 -1.33 5.38
CA LYS A 79 2.68 -2.68 5.62
C LYS A 79 1.64 -3.60 6.29
N VAL A 80 0.78 -3.04 7.14
CA VAL A 80 -0.32 -3.80 7.76
C VAL A 80 -1.48 -4.00 6.79
N ALA A 81 -1.84 -2.99 6.00
CA ALA A 81 -2.97 -3.06 5.07
C ALA A 81 -2.75 -4.03 3.91
N ILE A 82 -1.56 -4.01 3.29
CA ILE A 82 -1.24 -4.81 2.10
C ILE A 82 -1.58 -6.30 2.26
N PRO A 83 -1.10 -7.03 3.29
CA PRO A 83 -1.42 -8.44 3.44
C PRO A 83 -2.91 -8.70 3.67
N ILE A 84 -3.63 -7.80 4.32
CA ILE A 84 -5.07 -7.93 4.55
C ILE A 84 -5.83 -7.74 3.22
N ILE A 85 -5.54 -6.67 2.48
CA ILE A 85 -6.14 -6.39 1.17
C ILE A 85 -5.87 -7.55 0.20
N LYS A 86 -4.63 -8.03 0.17
CA LYS A 86 -4.23 -9.18 -0.66
C LYS A 86 -4.98 -10.46 -0.30
N ALA A 87 -5.21 -10.72 0.98
CA ALA A 87 -5.95 -11.90 1.44
C ALA A 87 -7.43 -11.87 1.05
N VAL A 88 -8.04 -10.67 1.03
CA VAL A 88 -9.48 -10.50 0.76
C VAL A 88 -9.76 -10.37 -0.74
N TYR A 89 -8.99 -9.54 -1.46
CA TYR A 89 -9.25 -9.19 -2.87
C TYR A 89 -8.27 -9.80 -3.86
N GLY A 90 -7.20 -10.40 -3.38
CA GLY A 90 -6.17 -11.03 -4.19
C GLY A 90 -5.04 -10.07 -4.61
N GLU A 91 -3.93 -10.66 -5.04
CA GLU A 91 -2.71 -9.92 -5.40
C GLU A 91 -2.87 -9.09 -6.67
N GLN A 92 -3.65 -9.59 -7.64
CA GLN A 92 -3.85 -8.89 -8.91
C GLN A 92 -4.64 -7.59 -8.70
N GLN A 93 -5.71 -7.66 -7.88
CA GLN A 93 -6.50 -6.48 -7.53
C GLN A 93 -5.65 -5.44 -6.82
N LEU A 94 -4.90 -5.83 -5.79
CA LEU A 94 -3.99 -4.93 -5.10
C LEU A 94 -3.01 -4.25 -6.08
N LYS A 95 -2.37 -5.01 -6.97
CA LYS A 95 -1.41 -4.46 -7.94
C LYS A 95 -2.03 -3.47 -8.92
N SER A 96 -3.28 -3.68 -9.31
CA SER A 96 -3.99 -2.78 -10.24
C SER A 96 -4.37 -1.45 -9.61
N GLU A 97 -4.35 -1.35 -8.28
CA GLU A 97 -4.74 -0.16 -7.52
C GLU A 97 -3.57 0.54 -6.82
N LEU A 98 -2.34 0.10 -7.08
CA LEU A 98 -1.16 0.80 -6.58
C LEU A 98 -0.90 2.10 -7.37
N PRO A 99 -0.37 3.15 -6.72
CA PRO A 99 -0.02 3.22 -5.30
C PRO A 99 -1.24 3.41 -4.39
N LEU A 100 -1.20 2.85 -3.18
CA LEU A 100 -2.22 3.13 -2.18
C LEU A 100 -2.09 4.57 -1.67
N GLN A 101 -3.21 5.23 -1.48
CA GLN A 101 -3.28 6.57 -0.90
C GLN A 101 -3.59 6.43 0.59
N ILE A 102 -2.74 7.02 1.44
CA ILE A 102 -2.86 6.87 2.90
C ILE A 102 -3.04 8.25 3.54
N THR A 103 -4.09 8.36 4.35
CA THR A 103 -4.44 9.58 5.07
C THR A 103 -4.62 9.29 6.55
N LEU A 104 -4.13 10.18 7.41
CA LEU A 104 -4.39 10.13 8.85
C LEU A 104 -5.51 11.09 9.23
N ILE A 105 -6.61 10.56 9.74
CA ILE A 105 -7.79 11.35 10.12
C ILE A 105 -7.82 11.55 11.64
N ASN A 106 -7.96 12.81 12.08
CA ASN A 106 -8.07 13.21 13.48
C ASN A 106 -6.96 12.64 14.38
N ASN A 107 -5.79 12.33 13.82
CA ASN A 107 -4.71 11.64 14.52
C ASN A 107 -5.10 10.28 15.16
N LYS A 108 -6.21 9.67 14.71
CA LYS A 108 -6.80 8.45 15.27
C LYS A 108 -6.96 7.32 14.27
N TYR A 109 -7.24 7.65 13.02
CA TYR A 109 -7.63 6.65 12.03
C TYR A 109 -6.78 6.77 10.77
N TRP A 110 -6.21 5.66 10.35
CA TRP A 110 -5.61 5.53 9.04
C TRP A 110 -6.66 5.12 8.03
N THR A 111 -6.81 5.88 6.94
CA THR A 111 -7.54 5.46 5.76
C THR A 111 -6.57 5.09 4.66
N ILE A 112 -6.82 3.96 4.04
CA ILE A 112 -6.01 3.40 2.94
C ILE A 112 -6.96 3.20 1.76
N GLU A 113 -6.66 3.85 0.66
CA GLU A 113 -7.48 3.84 -0.55
C GLU A 113 -6.65 3.42 -1.75
N GLY A 114 -7.20 2.59 -2.61
CA GLY A 114 -6.60 2.25 -3.89
C GLY A 114 -6.57 3.45 -4.85
N THR A 115 -5.73 3.39 -5.86
CA THR A 115 -5.72 4.40 -6.92
C THR A 115 -6.49 3.90 -8.14
N LEU A 116 -7.52 4.63 -8.53
CA LEU A 116 -8.26 4.33 -9.75
C LEU A 116 -7.47 4.80 -10.98
N HIS A 117 -7.14 3.87 -11.88
CA HIS A 117 -6.40 4.14 -13.13
C HIS A 117 -7.28 4.19 -14.37
N THR A 118 -8.58 3.98 -14.20
CA THR A 118 -9.59 3.95 -15.27
C THR A 118 -10.66 5.02 -15.02
N SER A 119 -11.44 5.35 -16.05
CA SER A 119 -12.53 6.31 -15.92
C SER A 119 -13.77 5.74 -15.21
N LYS A 120 -13.83 4.43 -15.00
CA LYS A 120 -14.96 3.70 -14.37
C LYS A 120 -14.40 2.57 -13.54
N GLY A 121 -15.08 2.25 -12.46
CA GLY A 121 -14.74 1.17 -11.53
C GLY A 121 -14.59 1.70 -10.11
N GLY A 122 -14.31 0.79 -9.18
CA GLY A 122 -14.07 1.10 -7.79
C GLY A 122 -12.64 0.84 -7.38
N VAL A 123 -12.36 1.12 -6.13
CA VAL A 123 -11.09 0.85 -5.48
C VAL A 123 -11.33 0.30 -4.09
N VAL A 124 -10.32 -0.37 -3.56
CA VAL A 124 -10.31 -0.81 -2.17
C VAL A 124 -10.28 0.41 -1.25
N PHE A 125 -11.06 0.34 -0.18
CA PHE A 125 -11.06 1.32 0.88
C PHE A 125 -10.99 0.60 2.23
N MET A 126 -10.00 0.93 3.04
CA MET A 126 -9.78 0.36 4.36
C MET A 126 -9.59 1.45 5.40
N THR A 127 -10.21 1.27 6.56
CA THR A 127 -9.96 2.13 7.72
C THR A 127 -9.47 1.29 8.90
N MET A 128 -8.42 1.77 9.56
CA MET A 128 -7.90 1.14 10.77
C MET A 128 -7.63 2.15 11.87
N ASN A 129 -7.76 1.71 13.10
CA ASN A 129 -7.43 2.51 14.27
C ASN A 129 -5.91 2.57 14.47
N LYS A 130 -5.36 3.79 14.56
CA LYS A 130 -3.94 4.05 14.73
C LYS A 130 -3.39 3.47 16.04
N ASN A 131 -4.18 3.55 17.12
CA ASN A 131 -3.69 3.20 18.45
C ASN A 131 -3.60 1.69 18.68
N ASN A 132 -4.59 0.93 18.19
CA ASN A 132 -4.70 -0.51 18.45
C ASN A 132 -4.67 -1.40 17.20
N GLY A 133 -4.55 -0.81 15.98
CA GLY A 133 -4.49 -1.55 14.72
C GLY A 133 -5.79 -2.24 14.30
N CYS A 134 -6.91 -2.00 15.00
CA CYS A 134 -8.20 -2.58 14.63
C CYS A 134 -8.62 -2.11 13.23
N VAL A 135 -8.94 -3.05 12.36
CA VAL A 135 -9.61 -2.77 11.09
C VAL A 135 -11.08 -2.48 11.38
N LEU A 136 -11.50 -1.27 11.06
CA LEU A 136 -12.87 -0.80 11.30
C LEU A 136 -13.76 -1.01 10.08
N SER A 137 -13.18 -0.89 8.90
CA SER A 137 -13.88 -1.06 7.63
C SER A 137 -12.91 -1.58 6.58
N LEU A 138 -13.40 -2.47 5.72
CA LEU A 138 -12.74 -2.89 4.50
C LEU A 138 -13.81 -3.15 3.47
N MET A 139 -13.78 -2.38 2.39
CA MET A 139 -14.74 -2.47 1.30
C MET A 139 -14.04 -2.24 -0.04
N HIS A 140 -14.71 -2.61 -1.11
CA HIS A 140 -14.37 -2.23 -2.47
C HIS A 140 -15.58 -1.48 -3.05
N SER A 141 -15.37 -0.24 -3.49
CA SER A 141 -16.41 0.51 -4.18
C SER A 141 -16.60 -0.06 -5.60
N GLU A 142 -17.79 0.00 -6.12
CA GLU A 142 -18.10 -0.36 -7.50
C GLU A 142 -18.13 0.88 -8.41
#